data_47157dc8f4d93b9d391360dd8d508ad8
#
_entry.id   47157dc8f4d93b9d391360dd8d508ad8
#
_cell.length_a   1.000
_cell.length_b   1.000
_cell.length_c   1.000
_cell.angle_alpha   90.00
_cell.angle_beta   90.00
_cell.angle_gamma   90.00
#
_symmetry.space_group_name_H-M   'P 1'
#
loop_
_entity.id
_entity.type
_entity.pdbx_description
1 polymer ?
#
loop_
_entity_poly.entity_id
_entity_poly.type
_entity_poly.pdbx_seq_one_letter_code
_entity_poly.pdbx_strand_id
1 'polypeptide(L)'
;MAKKDYYDVLGVERGADEKAIKRAYKKLAMQYHPDRTKGDKAKEEKFKEIQEAYEILGDKEKRADYDQYGHAAFEQGGMGGGGFGGGFSGADFGDIFGDMFGDIFGGGGRGRQRVVRGEDLRYDIQITLEEAVKGTTKDIQINTLAHCDSCDGSGAEKGSKVETCPSCHGSGRVRRQQGFFVTEAVCPTCHGSGKKIEKPCKSCHGEGRVHKKKNLSVKIPAGVDTGNQLRLSGEGAAGENGAPAGDLYVVIHVKEHHIFERDGNNLYCEVPISFSMAALGGEIEVPTLDGKVKLKIPAETQTGKLFRMRGKGVISTRSGYAGDLICRVVIETPVNLNKEQKELLEKLEESLKGQKSHSPKSSSFLDGVKKFFDNLGK
;
A
#
# COMPACT_ATOMS: atom_id res chain seq x y z
N MET A 1 -14.86 -26.06 38.68
CA MET A 1 -13.96 -27.16 38.32
C MET A 1 -12.55 -26.72 38.65
N ALA A 2 -11.72 -27.57 39.26
CA ALA A 2 -10.33 -27.20 39.53
C ALA A 2 -9.61 -26.96 38.20
N LYS A 3 -8.87 -25.83 38.06
CA LYS A 3 -8.04 -25.55 36.90
C LYS A 3 -6.96 -26.63 36.77
N LYS A 4 -6.70 -27.10 35.55
CA LYS A 4 -5.64 -28.08 35.27
C LYS A 4 -4.28 -27.45 35.48
N ASP A 5 -3.30 -28.21 35.93
CA ASP A 5 -1.92 -27.76 36.01
C ASP A 5 -1.41 -27.32 34.63
N TYR A 6 -0.74 -26.18 34.55
CA TYR A 6 -0.21 -25.66 33.29
C TYR A 6 0.83 -26.58 32.64
N TYR A 7 1.58 -27.34 33.41
CA TYR A 7 2.47 -28.36 32.88
C TYR A 7 1.71 -29.51 32.21
N ASP A 8 0.59 -29.95 32.83
CA ASP A 8 -0.31 -30.95 32.24
C ASP A 8 -1.00 -30.43 30.96
N VAL A 9 -1.38 -29.17 30.95
CA VAL A 9 -1.99 -28.52 29.75
C VAL A 9 -1.02 -28.56 28.58
N LEU A 10 0.26 -28.25 28.78
CA LEU A 10 1.29 -28.32 27.75
C LEU A 10 1.83 -29.73 27.50
N GLY A 11 1.53 -30.72 28.39
CA GLY A 11 2.01 -32.09 28.30
C GLY A 11 3.51 -32.19 28.50
N VAL A 12 4.06 -31.42 29.46
CA VAL A 12 5.48 -31.42 29.82
C VAL A 12 5.65 -31.68 31.32
N GLU A 13 6.80 -32.23 31.74
CA GLU A 13 7.12 -32.43 33.15
C GLU A 13 7.45 -31.11 33.86
N ARG A 14 7.19 -31.03 35.19
CA ARG A 14 7.46 -29.83 36.01
C ARG A 14 8.92 -29.35 35.99
N GLY A 15 9.86 -30.16 35.59
CA GLY A 15 11.27 -29.82 35.44
C GLY A 15 11.71 -29.48 34.01
N ALA A 16 10.78 -29.42 33.06
CA ALA A 16 11.10 -29.20 31.64
C ALA A 16 11.87 -27.92 31.42
N ASP A 17 12.84 -27.94 30.50
CA ASP A 17 13.58 -26.75 30.11
C ASP A 17 12.72 -25.81 29.23
N GLU A 18 13.14 -24.56 29.12
CA GLU A 18 12.43 -23.52 28.32
C GLU A 18 12.25 -23.96 26.87
N LYS A 19 13.23 -24.71 26.32
CA LYS A 19 13.17 -25.20 24.94
C LYS A 19 12.09 -26.28 24.75
N ALA A 20 11.93 -27.15 25.78
CA ALA A 20 10.89 -28.18 25.77
C ALA A 20 9.48 -27.56 25.86
N ILE A 21 9.29 -26.62 26.79
CA ILE A 21 8.05 -25.86 26.94
C ILE A 21 7.67 -25.16 25.62
N LYS A 22 8.62 -24.46 24.97
CA LYS A 22 8.40 -23.77 23.70
C LYS A 22 8.08 -24.73 22.55
N ARG A 23 8.69 -25.91 22.50
CA ARG A 23 8.38 -26.95 21.50
C ARG A 23 6.98 -27.51 21.69
N ALA A 24 6.62 -27.84 22.94
CA ALA A 24 5.30 -28.34 23.28
C ALA A 24 4.20 -27.34 22.88
N TYR A 25 4.38 -26.08 23.28
CA TYR A 25 3.47 -25.00 22.88
C TYR A 25 3.31 -24.90 21.36
N LYS A 26 4.41 -24.84 20.59
CA LYS A 26 4.34 -24.75 19.12
C LYS A 26 3.57 -25.93 18.52
N LYS A 27 3.79 -27.14 19.00
CA LYS A 27 3.09 -28.34 18.53
C LYS A 27 1.59 -28.27 18.79
N LEU A 28 1.19 -27.89 20.01
CA LEU A 28 -0.21 -27.78 20.41
C LEU A 28 -0.90 -26.58 19.72
N ALA A 29 -0.23 -25.44 19.63
CA ALA A 29 -0.74 -24.27 18.94
C ALA A 29 -1.03 -24.54 17.45
N MET A 30 -0.17 -25.29 16.75
CA MET A 30 -0.42 -25.73 15.39
C MET A 30 -1.60 -26.71 15.27
N GLN A 31 -1.82 -27.54 16.28
CA GLN A 31 -2.88 -28.55 16.30
C GLN A 31 -4.26 -27.93 16.58
N TYR A 32 -4.32 -26.93 17.45
CA TYR A 32 -5.55 -26.28 17.90
C TYR A 32 -5.77 -24.87 17.33
N HIS A 33 -5.00 -24.48 16.29
CA HIS A 33 -5.13 -23.16 15.66
C HIS A 33 -6.54 -22.93 15.10
N PRO A 34 -7.16 -21.78 15.33
CA PRO A 34 -8.53 -21.49 14.90
C PRO A 34 -8.74 -21.67 13.40
N ASP A 35 -7.76 -21.32 12.55
CA ASP A 35 -7.83 -21.52 11.09
C ASP A 35 -7.95 -22.98 10.68
N ARG A 36 -7.47 -23.91 11.50
CA ARG A 36 -7.54 -25.35 11.24
C ARG A 36 -8.75 -26.02 11.87
N THR A 37 -9.29 -25.45 12.92
CA THR A 37 -10.38 -26.04 13.71
C THR A 37 -11.77 -25.56 13.28
N LYS A 38 -11.87 -24.62 12.34
CA LYS A 38 -13.12 -24.16 11.66
C LYS A 38 -14.32 -23.98 12.61
N GLY A 39 -14.13 -23.31 13.77
CA GLY A 39 -15.23 -22.94 14.66
C GLY A 39 -15.65 -24.03 15.67
N ASP A 40 -14.82 -25.04 15.92
CA ASP A 40 -15.02 -26.03 16.98
C ASP A 40 -14.71 -25.39 18.35
N LYS A 41 -15.77 -24.99 19.08
CA LYS A 41 -15.67 -24.30 20.39
C LYS A 41 -14.83 -25.07 21.43
N ALA A 42 -14.89 -26.38 21.44
CA ALA A 42 -14.12 -27.18 22.39
C ALA A 42 -12.61 -27.13 22.12
N LYS A 43 -12.21 -26.97 20.86
CA LYS A 43 -10.83 -26.81 20.46
C LYS A 43 -10.34 -25.38 20.66
N GLU A 44 -11.21 -24.38 20.50
CA GLU A 44 -10.91 -22.98 20.81
C GLU A 44 -10.66 -22.78 22.32
N GLU A 45 -11.46 -23.43 23.18
CA GLU A 45 -11.23 -23.40 24.63
C GLU A 45 -9.89 -24.03 25.00
N LYS A 46 -9.55 -25.18 24.42
CA LYS A 46 -8.23 -25.81 24.61
C LYS A 46 -7.09 -24.92 24.11
N PHE A 47 -7.28 -24.21 23.00
CA PHE A 47 -6.27 -23.28 22.51
C PHE A 47 -6.01 -22.13 23.50
N LYS A 48 -7.06 -21.59 24.13
CA LYS A 48 -6.94 -20.57 25.18
C LYS A 48 -6.20 -21.12 26.42
N GLU A 49 -6.52 -22.33 26.86
CA GLU A 49 -5.82 -22.98 27.99
C GLU A 49 -4.32 -23.16 27.66
N ILE A 50 -3.98 -23.56 26.44
CA ILE A 50 -2.59 -23.74 25.98
C ILE A 50 -1.85 -22.38 25.93
N GLN A 51 -2.52 -21.31 25.50
CA GLN A 51 -1.93 -19.96 25.48
C GLN A 51 -1.67 -19.46 26.91
N GLU A 52 -2.66 -19.58 27.81
CA GLU A 52 -2.53 -19.20 29.23
C GLU A 52 -1.37 -19.96 29.90
N ALA A 53 -1.27 -21.28 29.69
CA ALA A 53 -0.20 -22.08 30.19
C ALA A 53 1.19 -21.65 29.70
N TYR A 54 1.32 -21.32 28.42
CA TYR A 54 2.59 -20.87 27.86
C TYR A 54 2.97 -19.47 28.32
N GLU A 55 1.99 -18.57 28.52
CA GLU A 55 2.23 -17.21 29.05
C GLU A 55 2.88 -17.24 30.43
N ILE A 56 2.48 -18.19 31.26
CA ILE A 56 3.02 -18.34 32.62
C ILE A 56 4.34 -19.13 32.59
N LEU A 57 4.39 -20.28 31.93
CA LEU A 57 5.56 -21.16 31.96
C LEU A 57 6.69 -20.74 31.02
N GLY A 58 6.40 -19.84 30.06
CA GLY A 58 7.39 -19.31 29.12
C GLY A 58 8.24 -18.18 29.69
N ASP A 59 7.84 -17.57 30.78
CA ASP A 59 8.55 -16.51 31.48
C ASP A 59 9.16 -17.08 32.78
N LYS A 60 10.45 -16.82 33.03
CA LYS A 60 11.17 -17.37 34.17
C LYS A 60 10.65 -16.91 35.53
N GLU A 61 10.23 -15.65 35.62
CA GLU A 61 9.73 -15.05 36.86
C GLU A 61 8.33 -15.56 37.15
N LYS A 62 7.41 -15.51 36.19
CA LYS A 62 6.04 -16.04 36.31
C LYS A 62 6.03 -17.55 36.59
N ARG A 63 6.95 -18.30 35.99
CA ARG A 63 7.11 -19.72 36.21
C ARG A 63 7.55 -20.01 37.67
N ALA A 64 8.51 -19.24 38.19
CA ALA A 64 8.96 -19.38 39.57
C ALA A 64 7.81 -19.08 40.54
N ASP A 65 7.02 -18.08 40.31
CA ASP A 65 5.83 -17.74 41.08
C ASP A 65 4.76 -18.84 41.01
N TYR A 66 4.56 -19.40 39.81
CA TYR A 66 3.64 -20.51 39.61
C TYR A 66 4.12 -21.78 40.31
N ASP A 67 5.42 -22.09 40.26
CA ASP A 67 6.02 -23.26 40.92
C ASP A 67 5.92 -23.15 42.43
N GLN A 68 5.93 -21.93 43.01
CA GLN A 68 5.88 -21.70 44.45
C GLN A 68 4.44 -21.61 44.99
N TYR A 69 3.53 -20.94 44.27
CA TYR A 69 2.19 -20.58 44.76
C TYR A 69 1.05 -21.24 43.96
N GLY A 70 1.34 -21.91 42.85
CA GLY A 70 0.34 -22.51 41.97
C GLY A 70 -0.55 -21.49 41.33
N HIS A 71 -1.77 -21.88 40.96
CA HIS A 71 -2.78 -20.95 40.38
C HIS A 71 -3.14 -19.80 41.30
N ALA A 72 -2.99 -19.94 42.61
CA ALA A 72 -3.33 -18.90 43.60
C ALA A 72 -2.49 -17.63 43.43
N ALA A 73 -1.27 -17.72 42.89
CA ALA A 73 -0.44 -16.56 42.56
C ALA A 73 -1.08 -15.62 41.56
N PHE A 74 -1.92 -16.16 40.67
CA PHE A 74 -2.53 -15.43 39.58
C PHE A 74 -4.05 -15.18 39.74
N GLU A 75 -4.69 -15.89 40.67
CA GLU A 75 -6.11 -15.68 41.04
C GLU A 75 -6.29 -14.58 42.08
N GLN A 76 -5.32 -14.33 42.95
CA GLN A 76 -5.41 -13.35 44.04
C GLN A 76 -4.65 -12.05 43.79
N GLY A 77 -3.98 -11.89 42.63
CA GLY A 77 -3.25 -10.71 42.18
C GLY A 77 -4.14 -9.61 41.61
N GLY A 78 -5.34 -9.46 42.15
CA GLY A 78 -6.22 -8.33 41.88
C GLY A 78 -5.85 -7.11 42.70
N MET A 79 -4.62 -6.58 42.57
CA MET A 79 -4.30 -5.26 43.11
C MET A 79 -4.03 -4.31 41.97
N GLY A 80 -5.11 -3.68 41.51
CA GLY A 80 -5.10 -2.57 40.55
C GLY A 80 -6.17 -2.66 39.47
N GLY A 81 -7.39 -2.44 39.86
CA GLY A 81 -8.54 -1.85 39.16
C GLY A 81 -8.68 -2.02 37.65
N GLY A 82 -9.73 -2.70 37.23
CA GLY A 82 -10.28 -2.54 35.90
C GLY A 82 -10.78 -3.85 35.28
N GLY A 83 -12.07 -4.16 35.54
CA GLY A 83 -12.74 -5.34 34.97
C GLY A 83 -12.68 -5.37 33.44
N PHE A 84 -12.19 -6.48 32.91
CA PHE A 84 -12.30 -6.84 31.51
C PHE A 84 -13.23 -8.06 31.39
N GLY A 85 -14.50 -7.79 31.61
CA GLY A 85 -15.58 -8.68 31.19
C GLY A 85 -16.32 -8.01 30.04
N GLY A 86 -16.23 -8.57 28.86
CA GLY A 86 -17.07 -8.13 27.74
C GLY A 86 -16.40 -8.20 26.38
N GLY A 87 -16.56 -9.31 25.68
CA GLY A 87 -16.71 -9.46 24.24
C GLY A 87 -15.76 -8.68 23.32
N PHE A 88 -14.66 -9.29 22.96
CA PHE A 88 -13.95 -8.91 21.72
C PHE A 88 -13.77 -10.12 20.82
N SER A 89 -14.57 -10.13 19.75
CA SER A 89 -14.47 -11.02 18.59
C SER A 89 -13.34 -10.54 17.68
N GLY A 90 -12.37 -11.39 17.47
CA GLY A 90 -11.47 -11.54 16.34
C GLY A 90 -11.03 -10.31 15.56
N ALA A 91 -9.81 -9.84 15.79
CA ALA A 91 -8.81 -9.41 14.82
C ALA A 91 -7.67 -8.67 15.56
N ASP A 92 -6.43 -8.97 15.22
CA ASP A 92 -5.21 -8.23 15.59
C ASP A 92 -4.78 -8.20 17.07
N PHE A 93 -4.52 -9.37 17.64
CA PHE A 93 -3.96 -9.48 18.99
C PHE A 93 -2.43 -9.26 19.08
N GLY A 94 -1.73 -9.17 17.94
CA GLY A 94 -0.26 -9.10 17.90
C GLY A 94 0.31 -7.72 18.24
N ASP A 95 -0.29 -6.66 17.76
CA ASP A 95 0.27 -5.30 17.86
C ASP A 95 -0.17 -4.55 19.13
N ILE A 96 -1.34 -4.86 19.69
CA ILE A 96 -1.84 -4.17 20.90
C ILE A 96 -1.13 -4.66 22.17
N PHE A 97 -0.66 -5.93 22.18
CA PHE A 97 0.03 -6.49 23.34
C PHE A 97 1.49 -6.04 23.46
N GLY A 98 2.17 -5.73 22.35
CA GLY A 98 3.55 -5.25 22.33
C GLY A 98 3.71 -3.87 22.95
N ASP A 99 2.81 -2.95 22.62
CA ASP A 99 2.89 -1.56 23.08
C ASP A 99 2.42 -1.38 24.53
N MET A 100 1.42 -2.16 24.98
CA MET A 100 0.86 -2.01 26.34
C MET A 100 1.72 -2.71 27.41
N PHE A 101 2.44 -3.76 27.05
CA PHE A 101 3.33 -4.50 27.99
C PHE A 101 4.70 -3.85 28.13
N GLY A 102 5.20 -3.16 27.07
CA GLY A 102 6.46 -2.43 27.13
C GLY A 102 6.44 -1.26 28.10
N ASP A 103 5.29 -0.62 28.30
CA ASP A 103 5.15 0.54 29.18
C ASP A 103 4.91 0.20 30.66
N ILE A 104 4.37 -0.99 30.96
CA ILE A 104 4.02 -1.39 32.36
C ILE A 104 5.15 -2.14 33.06
N PHE A 105 5.96 -2.89 32.33
CA PHE A 105 7.02 -3.73 32.90
C PHE A 105 8.46 -3.23 32.66
N GLY A 106 8.63 -2.21 31.82
CA GLY A 106 9.92 -1.53 31.65
C GLY A 106 10.18 -0.58 32.82
N GLY A 107 10.54 -1.12 33.97
CA GLY A 107 10.80 -0.40 35.20
C GLY A 107 11.71 0.81 35.01
N GLY A 108 11.24 2.00 35.44
CA GLY A 108 12.10 3.08 35.92
C GLY A 108 13.10 3.68 34.94
N GLY A 109 12.77 3.85 33.66
CA GLY A 109 13.59 4.58 32.71
C GLY A 109 13.26 6.07 32.75
N ARG A 110 14.18 6.90 33.24
CA ARG A 110 14.24 8.35 33.07
C ARG A 110 13.54 8.78 31.80
N GLY A 111 12.56 9.68 31.88
CA GLY A 111 11.77 10.19 30.75
C GLY A 111 12.63 10.47 29.51
N ARG A 112 12.74 9.49 28.63
CA ARG A 112 13.30 9.71 27.29
C ARG A 112 12.39 10.73 26.63
N GLN A 113 12.92 11.91 26.41
CA GLN A 113 12.26 12.89 25.55
C GLN A 113 11.78 12.16 24.31
N ARG A 114 10.49 12.14 24.11
CA ARG A 114 9.90 11.54 22.90
C ARG A 114 10.35 12.38 21.74
N VAL A 115 11.39 11.90 21.04
CA VAL A 115 11.93 12.56 19.86
C VAL A 115 10.89 12.42 18.76
N VAL A 116 10.19 13.51 18.47
CA VAL A 116 9.13 13.52 17.44
C VAL A 116 9.81 13.66 16.09
N ARG A 117 9.83 12.57 15.33
CA ARG A 117 10.28 12.55 13.93
C ARG A 117 9.47 13.56 13.11
N GLY A 118 10.07 14.12 12.08
CA GLY A 118 9.40 15.01 11.16
C GLY A 118 8.28 14.32 10.39
N GLU A 119 7.35 15.10 9.90
CA GLU A 119 6.21 14.62 9.12
C GLU A 119 6.68 14.09 7.76
N ASP A 120 6.03 13.01 7.31
CA ASP A 120 6.21 12.50 5.96
C ASP A 120 5.46 13.41 4.97
N LEU A 121 6.07 13.64 3.81
CA LEU A 121 5.50 14.49 2.77
C LEU A 121 5.06 13.64 1.58
N ARG A 122 4.01 14.10 0.90
CA ARG A 122 3.55 13.54 -0.35
C ARG A 122 3.73 14.54 -1.47
N TYR A 123 4.22 14.07 -2.61
CA TYR A 123 4.36 14.84 -3.84
C TYR A 123 3.83 14.05 -5.02
N ASP A 124 2.85 14.61 -5.75
CA ASP A 124 2.27 13.96 -6.91
C ASP A 124 2.98 14.45 -8.17
N ILE A 125 3.53 13.53 -8.97
CA ILE A 125 4.24 13.82 -10.21
C ILE A 125 3.52 13.23 -11.42
N GLN A 126 3.43 13.99 -12.50
CA GLN A 126 2.88 13.51 -13.78
C GLN A 126 4.01 13.23 -14.76
N ILE A 127 3.95 12.06 -15.39
CA ILE A 127 4.89 11.62 -16.42
C ILE A 127 4.13 11.12 -17.65
N THR A 128 4.79 11.08 -18.81
CA THR A 128 4.21 10.48 -20.02
C THR A 128 4.34 8.95 -20.00
N LEU A 129 3.62 8.26 -20.89
CA LEU A 129 3.71 6.81 -21.02
C LEU A 129 5.12 6.35 -21.39
N GLU A 130 5.78 7.06 -22.29
CA GLU A 130 7.15 6.77 -22.73
C GLU A 130 8.16 6.91 -21.58
N GLU A 131 8.00 7.97 -20.77
CA GLU A 131 8.82 8.19 -19.57
C GLU A 131 8.58 7.08 -18.54
N ALA A 132 7.33 6.65 -18.36
CA ALA A 132 6.97 5.56 -17.46
C ALA A 132 7.59 4.22 -17.90
N VAL A 133 7.62 3.95 -19.21
CA VAL A 133 8.15 2.70 -19.76
C VAL A 133 9.67 2.65 -19.76
N LYS A 134 10.32 3.74 -20.18
CA LYS A 134 11.79 3.81 -20.31
C LYS A 134 12.48 4.16 -18.98
N GLY A 135 11.73 4.70 -18.05
CA GLY A 135 12.27 5.36 -16.86
C GLY A 135 12.80 6.75 -17.20
N THR A 136 12.84 7.61 -16.20
CA THR A 136 13.29 8.99 -16.36
C THR A 136 13.82 9.53 -15.05
N THR A 137 14.54 10.65 -15.12
CA THR A 137 14.92 11.44 -13.95
C THR A 137 14.23 12.79 -14.03
N LYS A 138 13.52 13.15 -12.96
CA LYS A 138 12.78 14.42 -12.88
C LYS A 138 13.27 15.23 -11.70
N ASP A 139 13.49 16.50 -11.94
CA ASP A 139 13.79 17.46 -10.88
C ASP A 139 12.47 18.03 -10.36
N ILE A 140 12.27 17.89 -9.04
CA ILE A 140 11.09 18.39 -8.35
C ILE A 140 11.51 19.45 -7.33
N GLN A 141 10.65 20.42 -7.09
CA GLN A 141 10.82 21.42 -6.05
C GLN A 141 9.74 21.22 -4.99
N ILE A 142 10.18 20.99 -3.76
CA ILE A 142 9.29 20.84 -2.61
C ILE A 142 9.48 22.01 -1.64
N ASN A 143 8.41 22.45 -1.02
CA ASN A 143 8.43 23.35 0.10
C ASN A 143 8.35 22.53 1.38
N THR A 144 9.37 22.54 2.21
CA THR A 144 9.42 21.74 3.43
C THR A 144 10.02 22.54 4.58
N LEU A 145 9.77 22.07 5.80
CA LEU A 145 10.51 22.50 6.97
C LEU A 145 11.89 21.80 6.96
N ALA A 146 12.95 22.59 6.93
CA ALA A 146 14.31 22.10 7.06
C ALA A 146 14.89 22.52 8.42
N HIS A 147 15.88 21.80 8.90
CA HIS A 147 16.63 22.25 10.07
C HIS A 147 17.24 23.62 9.80
N CYS A 148 17.21 24.49 10.80
CA CYS A 148 17.78 25.83 10.70
C CYS A 148 19.31 25.73 10.64
N ASP A 149 19.91 26.17 9.54
CA ASP A 149 21.34 26.12 9.30
C ASP A 149 22.13 26.97 10.33
N SER A 150 21.48 27.97 10.97
CA SER A 150 22.11 28.85 11.96
C SER A 150 22.30 28.22 13.34
N CYS A 151 21.39 27.26 13.70
CA CYS A 151 21.40 26.62 15.01
C CYS A 151 21.40 25.11 14.99
N ASP A 152 21.53 24.50 13.80
CA ASP A 152 21.55 23.05 13.59
C ASP A 152 20.34 22.33 14.24
N GLY A 153 19.15 22.95 14.16
CA GLY A 153 17.93 22.41 14.70
C GLY A 153 17.72 22.59 16.21
N SER A 154 18.66 23.16 16.94
CA SER A 154 18.54 23.34 18.39
C SER A 154 17.56 24.43 18.83
N GLY A 155 17.23 25.38 17.96
CA GLY A 155 16.43 26.57 18.28
C GLY A 155 17.17 27.65 19.08
N ALA A 156 18.37 27.39 19.56
CA ALA A 156 19.15 28.31 20.37
C ALA A 156 20.18 29.07 19.53
N GLU A 157 20.51 30.33 19.92
CA GLU A 157 21.59 31.07 19.33
C GLU A 157 22.93 30.36 19.63
N LYS A 158 23.90 30.39 18.68
CA LYS A 158 25.20 29.74 18.86
C LYS A 158 25.86 30.22 20.14
N GLY A 159 26.23 29.28 21.02
CA GLY A 159 26.82 29.58 22.34
C GLY A 159 25.81 29.81 23.48
N SER A 160 24.50 29.81 23.20
CA SER A 160 23.45 29.86 24.22
C SER A 160 23.20 28.46 24.81
N LYS A 161 22.96 28.42 26.13
CA LYS A 161 22.60 27.18 26.83
C LYS A 161 21.14 26.81 26.58
N VAL A 162 20.92 25.53 26.33
CA VAL A 162 19.60 24.91 26.28
C VAL A 162 19.43 24.08 27.56
N GLU A 163 18.55 24.51 28.44
CA GLU A 163 18.28 23.83 29.70
C GLU A 163 16.98 23.05 29.65
N THR A 164 16.92 21.98 30.42
CA THR A 164 15.63 21.25 30.58
C THR A 164 14.62 22.16 31.30
N CYS A 165 13.40 22.25 30.79
CA CYS A 165 12.35 23.10 31.39
C CYS A 165 12.09 22.70 32.85
N PRO A 166 12.26 23.63 33.82
CA PRO A 166 12.09 23.29 35.22
C PRO A 166 10.64 23.01 35.63
N SER A 167 9.68 23.50 34.85
CA SER A 167 8.25 23.33 35.17
C SER A 167 7.70 21.96 34.75
N CYS A 168 8.22 21.34 33.70
CA CYS A 168 7.75 20.06 33.18
C CYS A 168 8.86 18.99 33.17
N HIS A 169 10.04 19.31 33.63
CA HIS A 169 11.19 18.40 33.68
C HIS A 169 11.46 17.69 32.36
N GLY A 170 11.25 18.40 31.23
CA GLY A 170 11.50 17.89 29.89
C GLY A 170 10.31 17.22 29.20
N SER A 171 9.19 16.98 29.91
CA SER A 171 8.02 16.30 29.34
C SER A 171 7.19 17.14 28.36
N GLY A 172 7.38 18.46 28.35
CA GLY A 172 6.59 19.40 27.53
C GLY A 172 5.16 19.60 28.01
N ARG A 173 4.68 18.82 28.98
CA ARG A 173 3.32 18.84 29.48
C ARG A 173 3.32 18.93 31.01
N VAL A 174 2.29 19.50 31.56
CA VAL A 174 2.06 19.57 33.01
C VAL A 174 0.73 18.90 33.34
N ARG A 175 0.72 18.08 34.39
CA ARG A 175 -0.48 17.45 34.89
C ARG A 175 -1.13 18.38 35.91
N ARG A 176 -2.39 18.70 35.71
CA ARG A 176 -3.23 19.42 36.68
C ARG A 176 -4.29 18.48 37.18
N GLN A 177 -4.34 18.31 38.48
CA GLN A 177 -5.41 17.58 39.15
C GLN A 177 -6.49 18.54 39.57
N GLN A 178 -7.72 18.34 39.07
CA GLN A 178 -8.91 19.03 39.54
C GLN A 178 -9.87 17.98 40.10
N GLY A 179 -9.87 17.81 41.40
CA GLY A 179 -10.65 16.77 42.07
C GLY A 179 -10.18 15.37 41.66
N PHE A 180 -11.07 14.56 41.12
CA PHE A 180 -10.78 13.19 40.64
C PHE A 180 -10.26 13.12 39.20
N PHE A 181 -10.24 14.26 38.50
CA PHE A 181 -9.78 14.27 37.09
C PHE A 181 -8.37 14.80 37.01
N VAL A 182 -7.51 14.04 36.31
CA VAL A 182 -6.16 14.45 35.91
C VAL A 182 -6.20 14.92 34.47
N THR A 183 -5.96 16.22 34.24
CA THR A 183 -5.86 16.79 32.89
C THR A 183 -4.41 17.09 32.55
N GLU A 184 -3.96 16.70 31.37
CA GLU A 184 -2.67 17.08 30.84
C GLU A 184 -2.82 18.34 29.99
N ALA A 185 -2.03 19.35 30.28
CA ALA A 185 -1.97 20.59 29.53
C ALA A 185 -0.55 20.84 29.02
N VAL A 186 -0.45 21.57 27.91
CA VAL A 186 0.85 22.02 27.39
C VAL A 186 1.54 22.88 28.46
N CYS A 187 2.82 22.64 28.70
CA CYS A 187 3.60 23.38 29.68
C CYS A 187 3.64 24.89 29.32
N PRO A 188 3.19 25.79 30.18
CA PRO A 188 3.14 27.22 29.86
C PRO A 188 4.51 27.87 29.78
N THR A 189 5.54 27.24 30.35
CA THR A 189 6.90 27.78 30.37
C THR A 189 7.70 27.46 29.12
N CYS A 190 7.52 26.27 28.54
CA CYS A 190 8.27 25.83 27.37
C CYS A 190 7.39 25.60 26.13
N HIS A 191 6.09 25.86 26.24
CA HIS A 191 5.10 25.71 25.15
C HIS A 191 5.19 24.36 24.41
N GLY A 192 5.46 23.30 25.19
CA GLY A 192 5.53 21.94 24.64
C GLY A 192 6.94 21.45 24.28
N SER A 193 7.94 22.33 24.14
CA SER A 193 9.29 21.95 23.72
C SER A 193 10.08 21.12 24.75
N GLY A 194 9.68 21.14 26.01
CA GLY A 194 10.41 20.49 27.11
C GLY A 194 11.74 21.17 27.47
N LYS A 195 12.15 22.22 26.75
CA LYS A 195 13.41 22.93 26.90
C LYS A 195 13.16 24.41 27.15
N LYS A 196 14.07 25.04 27.91
CA LYS A 196 14.12 26.47 28.08
C LYS A 196 15.37 27.01 27.36
N ILE A 197 15.13 27.87 26.38
CA ILE A 197 16.20 28.51 25.59
C ILE A 197 16.39 29.93 26.13
N GLU A 198 17.58 30.26 26.62
CA GLU A 198 17.85 31.60 27.12
C GLU A 198 17.84 32.65 26.00
N LYS A 199 18.49 32.32 24.86
CA LYS A 199 18.52 33.18 23.69
C LYS A 199 18.04 32.40 22.47
N PRO A 200 16.84 32.69 21.97
CA PRO A 200 16.34 32.03 20.79
C PRO A 200 17.11 32.41 19.52
N CYS A 201 17.31 31.46 18.62
CA CYS A 201 17.95 31.68 17.33
C CYS A 201 17.18 32.72 16.52
N LYS A 202 17.87 33.75 16.03
CA LYS A 202 17.27 34.86 15.27
C LYS A 202 16.66 34.42 13.94
N SER A 203 17.16 33.34 13.33
CA SER A 203 16.71 32.86 12.02
C SER A 203 15.43 32.00 12.10
N CYS A 204 15.23 31.23 13.17
CA CYS A 204 14.06 30.34 13.36
C CYS A 204 13.23 30.71 14.59
N HIS A 205 13.53 31.80 15.29
CA HIS A 205 12.80 32.29 16.44
C HIS A 205 12.58 31.28 17.57
N GLY A 206 13.49 30.31 17.67
CA GLY A 206 13.41 29.25 18.69
C GLY A 206 12.85 27.92 18.21
N GLU A 207 12.26 27.84 17.02
CA GLU A 207 11.63 26.60 16.49
C GLU A 207 12.65 25.54 16.04
N GLY A 208 13.89 25.93 15.74
CA GLY A 208 14.90 25.03 15.21
C GLY A 208 14.69 24.64 13.75
N ARG A 209 13.59 25.06 13.13
CA ARG A 209 13.21 24.72 11.75
C ARG A 209 12.86 25.99 10.97
N VAL A 210 13.07 25.94 9.66
CA VAL A 210 12.75 27.04 8.74
C VAL A 210 12.10 26.49 7.47
N HIS A 211 11.20 27.25 6.89
CA HIS A 211 10.65 26.90 5.58
C HIS A 211 11.73 27.09 4.51
N LYS A 212 12.01 26.02 3.76
CA LYS A 212 13.01 26.01 2.70
C LYS A 212 12.46 25.33 1.45
N LYS A 213 12.77 25.92 0.30
CA LYS A 213 12.55 25.24 -0.99
C LYS A 213 13.73 24.32 -1.25
N LYS A 214 13.45 23.05 -1.48
CA LYS A 214 14.45 22.03 -1.77
C LYS A 214 14.22 21.48 -3.17
N ASN A 215 15.27 21.47 -3.98
CA ASN A 215 15.26 20.84 -5.30
C ASN A 215 15.82 19.43 -5.13
N LEU A 216 15.06 18.44 -5.61
CA LEU A 216 15.41 17.03 -5.52
C LEU A 216 15.33 16.41 -6.91
N SER A 217 16.35 15.64 -7.26
CA SER A 217 16.37 14.85 -8.49
C SER A 217 15.85 13.45 -8.19
N VAL A 218 14.68 13.11 -8.75
CA VAL A 218 13.98 11.84 -8.51
C VAL A 218 14.18 10.92 -9.69
N LYS A 219 14.87 9.80 -9.46
CA LYS A 219 15.03 8.75 -10.47
C LYS A 219 13.83 7.82 -10.46
N ILE A 220 13.04 7.86 -11.52
CA ILE A 220 11.85 7.03 -11.74
C ILE A 220 12.30 5.79 -12.52
N PRO A 221 12.14 4.57 -11.99
CA PRO A 221 12.53 3.34 -12.68
C PRO A 221 11.63 3.07 -13.89
N ALA A 222 12.14 2.27 -14.84
CA ALA A 222 11.38 1.83 -16.00
C ALA A 222 10.23 0.90 -15.59
N GLY A 223 9.09 0.99 -16.29
CA GLY A 223 7.95 0.10 -16.08
C GLY A 223 6.97 0.53 -14.98
N VAL A 224 7.17 1.69 -14.37
CA VAL A 224 6.24 2.22 -13.34
C VAL A 224 4.84 2.44 -13.90
N ASP A 225 3.84 2.43 -13.01
CA ASP A 225 2.45 2.67 -13.36
C ASP A 225 1.83 3.75 -12.47
N THR A 226 0.65 4.22 -12.86
CA THR A 226 -0.14 5.15 -12.04
C THR A 226 -0.41 4.54 -10.67
N GLY A 227 -0.21 5.35 -9.60
CA GLY A 227 -0.35 4.93 -8.22
C GLY A 227 0.91 4.32 -7.61
N ASN A 228 1.98 4.07 -8.40
CA ASN A 228 3.25 3.66 -7.82
C ASN A 228 3.84 4.79 -6.97
N GLN A 229 4.44 4.41 -5.84
CA GLN A 229 5.03 5.34 -4.88
C GLN A 229 6.53 5.09 -4.76
N LEU A 230 7.30 6.16 -4.83
CA LEU A 230 8.73 6.17 -4.58
C LEU A 230 8.98 6.83 -3.23
N ARG A 231 9.62 6.13 -2.31
CA ARG A 231 10.00 6.66 -1.00
C ARG A 231 11.42 7.21 -1.06
N LEU A 232 11.57 8.47 -0.74
CA LEU A 232 12.85 9.14 -0.54
C LEU A 232 13.06 9.35 0.96
N SER A 233 13.90 8.53 1.56
CA SER A 233 14.11 8.52 3.01
C SER A 233 14.80 9.79 3.48
N GLY A 234 14.24 10.42 4.54
CA GLY A 234 14.80 11.64 5.13
C GLY A 234 14.56 12.92 4.32
N GLU A 235 13.76 12.88 3.26
CA GLU A 235 13.44 14.03 2.40
C GLU A 235 12.10 14.69 2.76
N GLY A 236 11.46 14.25 3.86
CA GLY A 236 10.27 14.86 4.43
C GLY A 236 10.54 16.14 5.22
N ALA A 237 9.63 16.51 6.09
CA ALA A 237 9.80 17.66 7.00
C ALA A 237 10.82 17.34 8.09
N ALA A 238 11.60 18.33 8.51
CA ALA A 238 12.53 18.21 9.64
C ALA A 238 11.79 17.96 10.94
N GLY A 239 12.30 17.05 11.75
CA GLY A 239 11.76 16.78 13.08
C GLY A 239 12.03 17.93 14.06
N GLU A 240 11.34 17.92 15.19
CA GLU A 240 11.51 18.91 16.24
C GLU A 240 12.78 18.67 17.05
N ASN A 241 13.37 19.75 17.53
CA ASN A 241 14.55 19.69 18.42
C ASN A 241 15.74 18.89 17.86
N GLY A 242 15.97 18.91 16.55
CA GLY A 242 17.03 18.14 15.90
C GLY A 242 16.68 16.67 15.66
N ALA A 243 15.41 16.30 15.79
CA ALA A 243 14.90 14.96 15.46
C ALA A 243 15.08 14.64 13.98
N PRO A 244 15.18 13.35 13.60
CA PRO A 244 15.25 12.94 12.20
C PRO A 244 14.08 13.47 11.37
N ALA A 245 14.36 13.80 10.12
CA ALA A 245 13.33 14.20 9.17
C ALA A 245 12.39 13.01 8.83
N GLY A 246 11.19 13.33 8.37
CA GLY A 246 10.28 12.40 7.75
C GLY A 246 10.78 11.93 6.39
N ASP A 247 9.95 11.19 5.67
CA ASP A 247 10.21 10.71 4.31
C ASP A 247 9.37 11.48 3.29
N LEU A 248 9.83 11.51 2.05
CA LEU A 248 9.03 12.02 0.94
C LEU A 248 8.52 10.86 0.09
N TYR A 249 7.20 10.79 -0.08
CA TYR A 249 6.53 9.84 -0.94
C TYR A 249 6.16 10.54 -2.26
N VAL A 250 6.83 10.15 -3.33
CA VAL A 250 6.51 10.64 -4.69
C VAL A 250 5.54 9.68 -5.33
N VAL A 251 4.30 10.13 -5.57
CA VAL A 251 3.23 9.36 -6.20
C VAL A 251 3.23 9.65 -7.69
N ILE A 252 3.29 8.61 -8.49
CA ILE A 252 3.40 8.70 -9.94
C ILE A 252 2.00 8.66 -10.56
N HIS A 253 1.74 9.59 -11.48
CA HIS A 253 0.55 9.62 -12.32
C HIS A 253 1.00 9.62 -13.79
N VAL A 254 0.68 8.54 -14.50
CA VAL A 254 0.94 8.45 -15.95
C VAL A 254 -0.19 9.15 -16.69
N LYS A 255 0.16 10.07 -17.57
CA LYS A 255 -0.81 10.78 -18.43
C LYS A 255 -1.43 9.82 -19.42
N GLU A 256 -2.71 10.04 -19.74
CA GLU A 256 -3.38 9.36 -20.85
C GLU A 256 -2.62 9.60 -22.15
N HIS A 257 -2.50 8.52 -22.94
CA HIS A 257 -1.82 8.58 -24.24
C HIS A 257 -2.83 8.45 -25.37
N HIS A 258 -2.65 9.24 -26.47
CA HIS A 258 -3.66 9.33 -27.53
C HIS A 258 -3.76 8.10 -28.43
N ILE A 259 -2.78 7.20 -28.38
CA ILE A 259 -2.74 6.00 -29.22
C ILE A 259 -2.86 4.75 -28.37
N PHE A 260 -2.21 4.73 -27.20
CA PHE A 260 -2.06 3.55 -26.36
C PHE A 260 -2.86 3.67 -25.08
N GLU A 261 -3.61 2.64 -24.79
CA GLU A 261 -4.20 2.38 -23.48
C GLU A 261 -3.39 1.30 -22.78
N ARG A 262 -3.02 1.52 -21.52
CA ARG A 262 -2.22 0.57 -20.75
C ARG A 262 -3.11 -0.20 -19.77
N ASP A 263 -2.96 -1.53 -19.79
CA ASP A 263 -3.53 -2.43 -18.79
C ASP A 263 -2.43 -3.36 -18.25
N GLY A 264 -1.97 -3.06 -17.06
CA GLY A 264 -0.82 -3.74 -16.43
C GLY A 264 0.46 -3.61 -17.27
N ASN A 265 0.92 -4.72 -17.83
CA ASN A 265 2.09 -4.75 -18.72
C ASN A 265 1.73 -4.71 -20.21
N ASN A 266 0.46 -4.87 -20.55
CA ASN A 266 0.00 -4.85 -21.94
C ASN A 266 -0.37 -3.44 -22.37
N LEU A 267 -0.19 -3.21 -23.67
CA LEU A 267 -0.64 -2.00 -24.34
C LEU A 267 -1.73 -2.36 -25.34
N TYR A 268 -2.72 -1.52 -25.43
CA TYR A 268 -3.81 -1.63 -26.39
C TYR A 268 -3.77 -0.42 -27.33
N CYS A 269 -4.02 -0.65 -28.60
CA CYS A 269 -4.23 0.44 -29.55
C CYS A 269 -5.31 0.07 -30.57
N GLU A 270 -6.06 1.05 -31.03
CA GLU A 270 -6.96 0.89 -32.15
C GLU A 270 -6.25 1.25 -33.46
N VAL A 271 -6.40 0.35 -34.42
CA VAL A 271 -5.76 0.47 -35.75
C VAL A 271 -6.85 0.57 -36.79
N PRO A 272 -7.12 1.77 -37.33
CA PRO A 272 -8.08 1.94 -38.43
C PRO A 272 -7.50 1.36 -39.72
N ILE A 273 -8.28 0.53 -40.39
CA ILE A 273 -7.94 -0.01 -41.70
C ILE A 273 -9.08 0.22 -42.67
N SER A 274 -8.75 0.36 -43.98
CA SER A 274 -9.77 0.49 -45.02
C SER A 274 -10.55 -0.80 -45.20
N PHE A 275 -11.79 -0.70 -45.66
CA PHE A 275 -12.64 -1.83 -46.02
C PHE A 275 -11.95 -2.76 -47.05
N SER A 276 -11.27 -2.20 -48.04
CA SER A 276 -10.53 -3.00 -49.04
C SER A 276 -9.37 -3.80 -48.44
N MET A 277 -8.63 -3.22 -47.50
CA MET A 277 -7.56 -3.92 -46.80
C MET A 277 -8.12 -5.03 -45.89
N ALA A 278 -9.26 -4.78 -45.23
CA ALA A 278 -9.92 -5.80 -44.42
C ALA A 278 -10.40 -7.00 -45.26
N ALA A 279 -10.91 -6.74 -46.46
CA ALA A 279 -11.41 -7.76 -47.36
C ALA A 279 -10.31 -8.56 -48.06
N LEU A 280 -9.30 -7.88 -48.57
CA LEU A 280 -8.24 -8.46 -49.42
C LEU A 280 -7.01 -8.89 -48.62
N GLY A 281 -6.85 -8.38 -47.42
CA GLY A 281 -5.63 -8.50 -46.66
C GLY A 281 -4.57 -7.47 -47.06
N GLY A 282 -3.48 -7.41 -46.32
CA GLY A 282 -2.39 -6.48 -46.57
C GLY A 282 -1.42 -6.39 -45.41
N GLU A 283 -0.55 -5.38 -45.48
CA GLU A 283 0.37 -5.04 -44.38
C GLU A 283 0.18 -3.56 -44.01
N ILE A 284 0.20 -3.29 -42.72
CA ILE A 284 0.13 -1.94 -42.17
C ILE A 284 1.26 -1.73 -41.16
N GLU A 285 1.80 -0.52 -41.10
CA GLU A 285 2.73 -0.12 -40.07
C GLU A 285 1.98 0.34 -38.82
N VAL A 286 2.27 -0.30 -37.70
CA VAL A 286 1.69 0.04 -36.40
C VAL A 286 2.77 0.65 -35.52
N PRO A 287 2.52 1.77 -34.85
CA PRO A 287 3.44 2.36 -33.89
C PRO A 287 3.63 1.43 -32.69
N THR A 288 4.83 1.40 -32.16
CA THR A 288 5.18 0.78 -30.87
C THR A 288 6.01 1.77 -30.06
N LEU A 289 6.24 1.50 -28.80
CA LEU A 289 7.11 2.35 -27.96
C LEU A 289 8.57 2.41 -28.44
N ASP A 290 9.00 1.43 -29.25
CA ASP A 290 10.36 1.33 -29.78
C ASP A 290 10.48 1.74 -31.26
N GLY A 291 9.38 2.17 -31.87
CA GLY A 291 9.34 2.51 -33.30
C GLY A 291 8.13 1.91 -34.02
N LYS A 292 8.28 1.57 -35.31
CA LYS A 292 7.19 1.01 -36.11
C LYS A 292 7.41 -0.48 -36.37
N VAL A 293 6.33 -1.24 -36.39
CA VAL A 293 6.34 -2.67 -36.71
C VAL A 293 5.28 -2.97 -37.77
N LYS A 294 5.59 -3.81 -38.74
CA LYS A 294 4.65 -4.26 -39.75
C LYS A 294 3.70 -5.30 -39.17
N LEU A 295 2.41 -5.04 -39.29
CA LEU A 295 1.32 -5.95 -38.94
C LEU A 295 0.70 -6.50 -40.21
N LYS A 296 0.73 -7.81 -40.39
CA LYS A 296 0.07 -8.48 -41.50
C LYS A 296 -1.40 -8.70 -41.17
N ILE A 297 -2.26 -8.13 -41.98
CA ILE A 297 -3.73 -8.28 -41.91
C ILE A 297 -4.14 -9.40 -42.86
N PRO A 298 -4.68 -10.52 -42.38
CA PRO A 298 -5.23 -11.57 -43.25
C PRO A 298 -6.46 -11.06 -44.00
N ALA A 299 -6.74 -11.61 -45.18
CA ALA A 299 -8.02 -11.36 -45.87
C ALA A 299 -9.21 -11.73 -44.98
N GLU A 300 -10.35 -11.14 -45.24
CA GLU A 300 -11.62 -11.36 -44.51
C GLU A 300 -11.56 -10.97 -43.01
N THR A 301 -10.63 -10.06 -42.64
CA THR A 301 -10.50 -9.57 -41.27
C THR A 301 -11.72 -8.73 -40.91
N GLN A 302 -12.38 -9.10 -39.83
CA GLN A 302 -13.54 -8.40 -39.30
C GLN A 302 -13.14 -7.31 -38.31
N THR A 303 -13.96 -6.24 -38.20
CA THR A 303 -13.79 -5.21 -37.18
C THR A 303 -13.81 -5.81 -35.77
N GLY A 304 -12.99 -5.28 -34.89
CA GLY A 304 -12.81 -5.76 -33.50
C GLY A 304 -11.85 -6.96 -33.36
N LYS A 305 -11.26 -7.47 -34.47
CA LYS A 305 -10.24 -8.53 -34.41
C LYS A 305 -9.00 -8.01 -33.72
N LEU A 306 -8.50 -8.81 -32.78
CA LEU A 306 -7.30 -8.49 -31.99
C LEU A 306 -6.07 -9.17 -32.59
N PHE A 307 -5.01 -8.41 -32.74
CA PHE A 307 -3.69 -8.91 -33.15
C PHE A 307 -2.70 -8.65 -32.03
N ARG A 308 -2.01 -9.70 -31.59
CA ARG A 308 -1.07 -9.67 -30.48
C ARG A 308 0.37 -9.63 -31.00
N MET A 309 1.07 -8.57 -30.66
CA MET A 309 2.50 -8.40 -30.90
C MET A 309 3.26 -8.71 -29.62
N ARG A 310 3.88 -9.87 -29.55
CA ARG A 310 4.56 -10.36 -28.35
C ARG A 310 5.75 -9.50 -27.98
N GLY A 311 5.90 -9.20 -26.69
CA GLY A 311 7.03 -8.47 -26.15
C GLY A 311 7.09 -6.98 -26.56
N LYS A 312 5.99 -6.40 -27.10
CA LYS A 312 5.91 -4.98 -27.48
C LYS A 312 5.10 -4.12 -26.50
N GLY A 313 4.79 -4.66 -25.34
CA GLY A 313 4.20 -3.95 -24.22
C GLY A 313 5.25 -3.35 -23.28
N VAL A 314 4.86 -3.15 -22.03
CA VAL A 314 5.68 -2.54 -20.98
C VAL A 314 6.47 -3.62 -20.25
N ILE A 315 7.73 -3.33 -19.94
CA ILE A 315 8.55 -4.23 -19.12
C ILE A 315 8.13 -4.11 -17.67
N SER A 316 7.78 -5.23 -17.04
CA SER A 316 7.39 -5.27 -15.63
C SER A 316 8.57 -4.94 -14.71
N THR A 317 8.37 -4.02 -13.76
CA THR A 317 9.36 -3.68 -12.72
C THR A 317 9.70 -4.86 -11.81
N ARG A 318 8.76 -5.84 -11.66
CA ARG A 318 8.91 -6.99 -10.76
C ARG A 318 9.51 -8.23 -11.42
N SER A 319 9.02 -8.55 -12.64
CA SER A 319 9.39 -9.81 -13.31
C SER A 319 10.46 -9.63 -14.39
N GLY A 320 10.69 -8.40 -14.86
CA GLY A 320 11.60 -8.11 -15.97
C GLY A 320 11.08 -8.55 -17.35
N TYR A 321 9.91 -9.19 -17.44
CA TYR A 321 9.31 -9.60 -18.70
C TYR A 321 8.48 -8.47 -19.30
N ALA A 322 8.61 -8.31 -20.64
CA ALA A 322 7.78 -7.40 -21.40
C ALA A 322 6.38 -7.99 -21.62
N GLY A 323 5.36 -7.17 -21.46
CA GLY A 323 4.00 -7.47 -21.89
C GLY A 323 3.86 -7.42 -23.41
N ASP A 324 2.64 -7.50 -23.91
CA ASP A 324 2.32 -7.53 -25.33
C ASP A 324 1.64 -6.23 -25.76
N LEU A 325 1.78 -5.88 -27.04
CA LEU A 325 0.94 -4.87 -27.68
C LEU A 325 -0.22 -5.57 -28.39
N ILE A 326 -1.44 -5.19 -28.04
CA ILE A 326 -2.67 -5.76 -28.56
C ILE A 326 -3.33 -4.69 -29.47
N CYS A 327 -3.31 -4.96 -30.77
CA CYS A 327 -3.87 -4.06 -31.79
C CYS A 327 -5.31 -4.51 -32.12
N ARG A 328 -6.29 -3.67 -31.82
CA ARG A 328 -7.67 -3.87 -32.20
C ARG A 328 -7.91 -3.22 -33.55
N VAL A 329 -8.25 -4.01 -34.55
CA VAL A 329 -8.57 -3.50 -35.88
C VAL A 329 -9.99 -2.94 -35.92
N VAL A 330 -10.11 -1.71 -36.43
CA VAL A 330 -11.38 -1.05 -36.68
C VAL A 330 -11.47 -0.74 -38.17
N ILE A 331 -12.55 -1.21 -38.81
CA ILE A 331 -12.76 -0.94 -40.23
C ILE A 331 -13.39 0.45 -40.39
N GLU A 332 -12.69 1.31 -41.10
CA GLU A 332 -13.13 2.65 -41.37
C GLU A 332 -13.92 2.72 -42.69
N THR A 333 -15.11 3.30 -42.63
CA THR A 333 -15.93 3.55 -43.80
C THR A 333 -15.44 4.78 -44.51
N PRO A 334 -15.11 4.74 -45.83
CA PRO A 334 -14.62 5.87 -46.56
C PRO A 334 -15.69 6.98 -46.68
N VAL A 335 -15.27 8.21 -46.48
CA VAL A 335 -16.11 9.42 -46.60
C VAL A 335 -15.71 10.26 -47.80
N ASN A 336 -16.58 11.21 -48.25
CA ASN A 336 -16.31 12.13 -49.37
C ASN A 336 -15.99 11.43 -50.71
N LEU A 337 -16.70 10.33 -51.00
CA LEU A 337 -16.49 9.55 -52.22
C LEU A 337 -16.82 10.37 -53.47
N ASN A 338 -15.98 10.27 -54.52
CA ASN A 338 -16.24 10.79 -55.82
C ASN A 338 -17.23 9.88 -56.59
N LYS A 339 -17.65 10.34 -57.81
CA LYS A 339 -18.67 9.59 -58.60
C LYS A 339 -18.21 8.19 -58.99
N GLU A 340 -16.98 8.05 -59.43
CA GLU A 340 -16.40 6.76 -59.84
C GLU A 340 -16.34 5.77 -58.66
N GLN A 341 -15.92 6.23 -57.50
CA GLN A 341 -15.85 5.41 -56.28
C GLN A 341 -17.24 4.92 -55.84
N LYS A 342 -18.28 5.77 -55.96
CA LYS A 342 -19.65 5.37 -55.67
C LYS A 342 -20.12 4.26 -56.63
N GLU A 343 -19.88 4.43 -57.92
CA GLU A 343 -20.26 3.47 -58.96
C GLU A 343 -19.55 2.11 -58.72
N LEU A 344 -18.26 2.10 -58.28
CA LEU A 344 -17.55 0.88 -57.94
C LEU A 344 -18.16 0.16 -56.73
N LEU A 345 -18.54 0.90 -55.69
CA LEU A 345 -19.19 0.34 -54.52
C LEU A 345 -20.58 -0.21 -54.83
N GLU A 346 -21.37 0.47 -55.68
CA GLU A 346 -22.67 -0.02 -56.15
C GLU A 346 -22.53 -1.34 -56.92
N LYS A 347 -21.56 -1.42 -57.85
CA LYS A 347 -21.25 -2.69 -58.54
C LYS A 347 -20.81 -3.80 -57.62
N LEU A 348 -20.03 -3.47 -56.61
CA LEU A 348 -19.63 -4.44 -55.58
C LEU A 348 -20.85 -4.95 -54.82
N GLU A 349 -21.73 -4.05 -54.35
CA GLU A 349 -22.95 -4.41 -53.66
C GLU A 349 -23.86 -5.29 -54.50
N GLU A 350 -24.01 -4.98 -55.83
CA GLU A 350 -24.77 -5.82 -56.77
C GLU A 350 -24.16 -7.21 -56.88
N SER A 351 -22.84 -7.34 -56.98
CA SER A 351 -22.17 -8.65 -57.10
C SER A 351 -22.30 -9.51 -55.84
N LEU A 352 -22.52 -8.91 -54.68
CA LEU A 352 -22.69 -9.62 -53.40
C LEU A 352 -24.13 -10.02 -53.13
N LYS A 353 -25.12 -9.43 -53.85
CA LYS A 353 -26.54 -9.75 -53.68
C LYS A 353 -26.81 -11.24 -53.96
N GLY A 354 -27.59 -11.87 -53.09
CA GLY A 354 -28.07 -13.24 -53.25
C GLY A 354 -27.18 -14.33 -52.66
N GLN A 355 -25.98 -14.03 -52.22
CA GLN A 355 -25.10 -15.01 -51.61
C GLN A 355 -24.94 -14.75 -50.09
N LYS A 356 -25.54 -15.66 -49.29
CA LYS A 356 -25.50 -15.54 -47.81
C LYS A 356 -24.09 -15.72 -47.22
N SER A 357 -23.18 -16.31 -47.95
CA SER A 357 -21.79 -16.59 -47.55
C SER A 357 -20.96 -15.34 -47.37
N HIS A 358 -21.27 -14.27 -48.10
CA HIS A 358 -20.46 -13.02 -48.06
C HIS A 358 -20.71 -12.13 -46.84
N SER A 359 -21.87 -12.31 -46.18
CA SER A 359 -22.25 -11.49 -45.02
C SER A 359 -22.82 -12.36 -43.89
N PRO A 360 -21.99 -13.22 -43.25
CA PRO A 360 -22.48 -14.23 -42.30
C PRO A 360 -23.15 -13.61 -41.05
N LYS A 361 -22.66 -12.45 -40.58
CA LYS A 361 -23.26 -11.76 -39.42
C LYS A 361 -24.65 -11.19 -39.77
N SER A 362 -24.78 -10.59 -40.93
CA SER A 362 -26.04 -10.03 -41.40
C SER A 362 -27.09 -11.13 -41.60
N SER A 363 -26.70 -12.27 -42.22
CA SER A 363 -27.61 -13.41 -42.40
C SER A 363 -28.03 -14.03 -41.07
N SER A 364 -27.11 -14.23 -40.13
CA SER A 364 -27.40 -14.74 -38.81
C SER A 364 -28.33 -13.81 -38.01
N PHE A 365 -28.14 -12.50 -38.11
CA PHE A 365 -29.03 -11.51 -37.49
C PHE A 365 -30.43 -11.58 -38.06
N LEU A 366 -30.59 -11.60 -39.40
CA LEU A 366 -31.87 -11.68 -40.07
C LEU A 366 -32.62 -13.00 -39.74
N ASP A 367 -31.90 -14.12 -39.68
CA ASP A 367 -32.46 -15.39 -39.25
C ASP A 367 -32.89 -15.36 -37.77
N GLY A 368 -32.14 -14.67 -36.92
CA GLY A 368 -32.53 -14.42 -35.53
C GLY A 368 -33.77 -13.55 -35.39
N VAL A 369 -33.89 -12.49 -36.19
CA VAL A 369 -35.04 -11.60 -36.21
C VAL A 369 -36.31 -12.36 -36.69
N LYS A 370 -36.19 -13.20 -37.73
CA LYS A 370 -37.31 -14.04 -38.16
C LYS A 370 -37.81 -14.97 -37.05
N LYS A 371 -36.88 -15.70 -36.40
CA LYS A 371 -37.22 -16.57 -35.26
C LYS A 371 -37.89 -15.82 -34.11
N PHE A 372 -37.43 -14.59 -33.82
CA PHE A 372 -38.05 -13.77 -32.80
C PHE A 372 -39.48 -13.42 -33.10
N PHE A 373 -39.80 -12.99 -34.33
CA PHE A 373 -41.17 -12.69 -34.74
C PHE A 373 -42.05 -13.94 -34.86
N ASP A 374 -41.52 -15.08 -35.31
CA ASP A 374 -42.22 -16.36 -35.34
C ASP A 374 -42.63 -16.86 -33.93
N ASN A 375 -41.84 -16.48 -32.91
CA ASN A 375 -42.16 -16.82 -31.52
C ASN A 375 -43.08 -15.81 -30.83
N LEU A 376 -43.19 -14.57 -31.31
CA LEU A 376 -44.13 -13.55 -30.82
C LEU A 376 -45.54 -13.74 -31.35
N GLY A 377 -45.71 -14.51 -32.44
CA GLY A 377 -47.01 -14.81 -33.04
C GLY A 377 -47.67 -16.08 -32.55
N LYS A 378 -47.09 -16.74 -31.54
CA LYS A 378 -47.64 -17.86 -30.77
C LYS A 378 -48.02 -17.40 -29.37
#